data_42ee489733b945ec4ce7f538cb61ef83
#
_entry.id   42ee489733b945ec4ce7f538cb61ef83
#
_cell.length_a   1.000
_cell.length_b   1.000
_cell.length_c   1.000
_cell.angle_alpha   90.00
_cell.angle_beta   90.00
_cell.angle_gamma   90.00
#
_symmetry.space_group_name_H-M   'P 1'
#
loop_
_entity.id
_entity.type
_entity.pdbx_description
1 polymer ?
#
loop_
_entity_poly.entity_id
_entity_poly.type
_entity_poly.pdbx_seq_one_letter_code
_entity_poly.pdbx_strand_id
1 'polypeptide(L)'
;YGLNVAAHLTCVDATRTETLEIAAAYAEAGVTEIVALRGDAPKGNARFTPHPDGFASSVDLVAALAATGKFKIRVGAYPEQHPDAADSRADVLWLKRKIDAGATSAITQFFFEADTFLRFRDACAAQGITAPIIPGILPIISWDGAKRFAACCGTRVPGRLNEAFETAARDGREESVSYTHLRAHETE
;
A
#
# COMPACT_ATOMS: atom_id res chain seq x y z
N TYR A 1 25.81 5.08 -2.59
CA TYR A 1 25.51 3.65 -2.57
C TYR A 1 24.87 3.16 -3.88
N GLY A 2 24.46 4.02 -4.81
CA GLY A 2 23.88 3.64 -6.10
C GLY A 2 22.52 2.93 -6.03
N LEU A 3 21.78 3.08 -4.93
CA LEU A 3 20.46 2.49 -4.76
C LEU A 3 19.38 3.37 -5.39
N ASN A 4 18.49 2.77 -6.17
CA ASN A 4 17.24 3.41 -6.58
C ASN A 4 16.27 3.38 -5.40
N VAL A 5 15.87 4.56 -4.92
CA VAL A 5 14.91 4.70 -3.82
C VAL A 5 13.63 5.37 -4.30
N ALA A 6 12.49 4.92 -3.77
CA ALA A 6 11.24 5.62 -3.89
C ALA A 6 10.92 6.33 -2.57
N ALA A 7 10.76 7.64 -2.59
CA ALA A 7 10.41 8.42 -1.40
C ALA A 7 8.90 8.30 -1.13
N HIS A 8 8.52 8.17 0.13
CA HIS A 8 7.11 8.26 0.52
C HIS A 8 6.71 9.74 0.68
N LEU A 9 5.59 10.11 0.10
CA LEU A 9 5.01 11.44 0.23
C LEU A 9 3.51 11.33 0.54
N THR A 10 3.09 11.96 1.63
CA THR A 10 1.69 12.02 2.05
C THR A 10 1.15 13.44 1.91
N CYS A 11 -0.17 13.58 1.82
CA CYS A 11 -0.84 14.88 1.79
C CYS A 11 -1.63 15.19 3.07
N VAL A 12 -1.45 14.40 4.13
CA VAL A 12 -2.11 14.64 5.42
C VAL A 12 -1.49 15.86 6.11
N ASP A 13 -2.33 16.68 6.74
CA ASP A 13 -1.96 17.85 7.54
C ASP A 13 -0.99 18.86 6.87
N ALA A 14 -0.96 18.92 5.54
CA ALA A 14 -0.10 19.81 4.79
C ALA A 14 -0.88 20.56 3.70
N THR A 15 -0.45 21.76 3.40
CA THR A 15 -0.93 22.52 2.26
C THR A 15 -0.40 21.92 0.95
N ARG A 16 -1.02 22.28 -0.19
CA ARG A 16 -0.53 21.90 -1.52
C ARG A 16 0.89 22.42 -1.76
N THR A 17 1.15 23.65 -1.33
CA THR A 17 2.46 24.30 -1.50
C THR A 17 3.54 23.53 -0.75
N GLU A 18 3.36 23.30 0.56
CA GLU A 18 4.32 22.54 1.36
C GLU A 18 4.58 21.14 0.80
N THR A 19 3.52 20.43 0.40
CA THR A 19 3.67 19.09 -0.19
C THR A 19 4.49 19.13 -1.49
N LEU A 20 4.26 20.12 -2.35
CA LEU A 20 5.00 20.25 -3.62
C LEU A 20 6.43 20.78 -3.42
N GLU A 21 6.70 21.58 -2.41
CA GLU A 21 8.04 21.98 -2.02
C GLU A 21 8.87 20.78 -1.56
N ILE A 22 8.29 19.87 -0.76
CA ILE A 22 8.93 18.60 -0.38
C ILE A 22 9.21 17.75 -1.63
N ALA A 23 8.26 17.66 -2.56
CA ALA A 23 8.49 16.93 -3.82
C ALA A 23 9.61 17.57 -4.64
N ALA A 24 9.67 18.90 -4.71
CA ALA A 24 10.76 19.60 -5.40
C ALA A 24 12.13 19.30 -4.76
N ALA A 25 12.22 19.32 -3.44
CA ALA A 25 13.45 18.97 -2.72
C ALA A 25 13.87 17.52 -2.95
N TYR A 26 12.93 16.57 -3.06
CA TYR A 26 13.22 15.20 -3.46
C TYR A 26 13.81 15.12 -4.88
N ALA A 27 13.25 15.86 -5.83
CA ALA A 27 13.79 15.90 -7.20
C ALA A 27 15.20 16.49 -7.23
N GLU A 28 15.47 17.57 -6.48
CA GLU A 28 16.80 18.19 -6.35
C GLU A 28 17.82 17.21 -5.72
N ALA A 29 17.37 16.38 -4.79
CA ALA A 29 18.20 15.33 -4.19
C ALA A 29 18.41 14.11 -5.11
N GLY A 30 17.85 14.11 -6.33
CA GLY A 30 17.99 13.03 -7.31
C GLY A 30 17.00 11.88 -7.14
N VAL A 31 15.94 12.04 -6.34
CA VAL A 31 14.88 11.06 -6.22
C VAL A 31 14.00 11.10 -7.47
N THR A 32 13.81 9.96 -8.12
CA THR A 32 13.06 9.81 -9.37
C THR A 32 11.74 9.05 -9.20
N GLU A 33 11.52 8.45 -8.03
CA GLU A 33 10.31 7.67 -7.75
C GLU A 33 9.66 8.13 -6.43
N ILE A 34 8.33 8.27 -6.44
CA ILE A 34 7.54 8.63 -5.24
C ILE A 34 6.43 7.61 -5.02
N VAL A 35 6.27 7.17 -3.78
CA VAL A 35 5.06 6.48 -3.31
C VAL A 35 4.11 7.54 -2.77
N ALA A 36 3.09 7.89 -3.57
CA ALA A 36 2.11 8.91 -3.24
C ALA A 36 0.95 8.31 -2.43
N LEU A 37 0.79 8.75 -1.21
CA LEU A 37 -0.19 8.26 -0.25
C LEU A 37 -1.07 9.39 0.28
N ARG A 38 -2.27 9.06 0.76
CA ARG A 38 -3.10 10.02 1.47
C ARG A 38 -2.47 10.40 2.82
N GLY A 39 -1.91 9.43 3.49
CA GLY A 39 -1.55 9.47 4.91
C GLY A 39 -2.70 9.03 5.81
N ASP A 40 -2.35 8.62 7.01
CA ASP A 40 -3.31 8.21 8.03
C ASP A 40 -3.90 9.44 8.73
N ALA A 41 -5.08 9.28 9.32
CA ALA A 41 -5.65 10.33 10.16
C ALA A 41 -4.72 10.62 11.35
N PRO A 42 -4.54 11.90 11.74
CA PRO A 42 -3.77 12.25 12.92
C PRO A 42 -4.26 11.51 14.16
N LYS A 43 -3.35 11.20 15.09
CA LYS A 43 -3.70 10.51 16.34
C LYS A 43 -4.82 11.27 17.06
N GLY A 44 -5.89 10.55 17.37
CA GLY A 44 -7.07 11.11 18.04
C GLY A 44 -8.23 11.44 17.09
N ASN A 45 -8.03 11.45 15.78
CA ASN A 45 -9.08 11.63 14.80
C ASN A 45 -9.57 10.27 14.27
N ALA A 46 -10.89 10.06 14.26
CA ALA A 46 -11.48 8.82 13.77
C ALA A 46 -11.43 8.68 12.24
N ARG A 47 -11.26 9.79 11.51
CA ARG A 47 -11.24 9.81 10.04
C ARG A 47 -10.25 10.85 9.52
N PHE A 48 -9.73 10.59 8.33
CA PHE A 48 -8.93 11.56 7.59
C PHE A 48 -9.79 12.78 7.24
N THR A 49 -9.24 13.96 7.50
CA THR A 49 -9.80 15.25 7.05
C THR A 49 -8.69 15.99 6.31
N PRO A 50 -8.90 16.40 5.04
CA PRO A 50 -7.88 17.12 4.31
C PRO A 50 -7.67 18.50 4.92
N HIS A 51 -6.43 19.01 4.85
CA HIS A 51 -6.15 20.41 5.15
C HIS A 51 -6.97 21.31 4.20
N PRO A 52 -7.56 22.44 4.64
CA PRO A 52 -8.36 23.32 3.78
C PRO A 52 -7.63 23.74 2.48
N ASP A 53 -6.34 24.04 2.58
CA ASP A 53 -5.49 24.40 1.43
C ASP A 53 -4.66 23.21 0.92
N GLY A 54 -4.98 21.99 1.36
CA GLY A 54 -4.27 20.75 1.01
C GLY A 54 -4.84 20.03 -0.20
N PHE A 55 -4.32 18.84 -0.44
CA PHE A 55 -4.90 17.90 -1.39
C PHE A 55 -6.07 17.16 -0.74
N ALA A 56 -7.22 17.16 -1.41
CA ALA A 56 -8.41 16.49 -0.88
C ALA A 56 -8.27 14.96 -0.87
N SER A 57 -7.40 14.42 -1.73
CA SER A 57 -7.22 12.98 -1.87
C SER A 57 -5.83 12.62 -2.43
N SER A 58 -5.47 11.34 -2.35
CA SER A 58 -4.28 10.82 -3.05
C SER A 58 -4.37 10.92 -4.58
N VAL A 59 -5.56 10.97 -5.16
CA VAL A 59 -5.75 11.18 -6.61
C VAL A 59 -5.29 12.59 -7.01
N ASP A 60 -5.66 13.61 -6.21
CA ASP A 60 -5.25 15.00 -6.48
C ASP A 60 -3.74 15.18 -6.31
N LEU A 61 -3.14 14.53 -5.30
CA LEU A 61 -1.69 14.51 -5.13
C LEU A 61 -1.00 13.86 -6.33
N VAL A 62 -1.48 12.69 -6.78
CA VAL A 62 -0.95 12.01 -7.97
C VAL A 62 -1.00 12.90 -9.21
N ALA A 63 -2.14 13.54 -9.46
CA ALA A 63 -2.30 14.45 -10.60
C ALA A 63 -1.30 15.62 -10.56
N ALA A 64 -1.11 16.22 -9.39
CA ALA A 64 -0.17 17.32 -9.21
C ALA A 64 1.29 16.87 -9.41
N LEU A 65 1.67 15.70 -8.88
CA LEU A 65 3.01 15.12 -9.07
C LEU A 65 3.26 14.74 -10.55
N ALA A 66 2.26 14.14 -11.22
CA ALA A 66 2.34 13.78 -12.62
C ALA A 66 2.54 15.01 -13.52
N ALA A 67 1.88 16.12 -13.21
CA ALA A 67 2.04 17.39 -13.93
C ALA A 67 3.47 17.95 -13.88
N THR A 68 4.28 17.57 -12.87
CA THR A 68 5.69 17.98 -12.79
C THR A 68 6.60 17.28 -13.81
N GLY A 69 6.19 16.10 -14.28
CA GLY A 69 6.99 15.26 -15.19
C GLY A 69 8.29 14.71 -14.59
N LYS A 70 8.51 14.86 -13.28
CA LYS A 70 9.78 14.52 -12.62
C LYS A 70 9.85 13.12 -12.03
N PHE A 71 8.70 12.47 -11.79
CA PHE A 71 8.64 11.25 -11.00
C PHE A 71 7.91 10.11 -11.69
N LYS A 72 8.37 8.90 -11.44
CA LYS A 72 7.54 7.69 -11.51
C LYS A 72 6.73 7.62 -10.21
N ILE A 73 5.41 7.56 -10.34
CA ILE A 73 4.50 7.64 -9.19
C ILE A 73 3.94 6.25 -8.89
N ARG A 74 4.21 5.76 -7.70
CA ARG A 74 3.62 4.54 -7.15
C ARG A 74 2.51 4.90 -6.18
N VAL A 75 1.46 4.08 -6.12
CA VAL A 75 0.32 4.31 -5.23
C VAL A 75 -0.02 3.05 -4.43
N GLY A 76 -0.64 3.22 -3.28
CA GLY A 76 -1.17 2.10 -2.50
C GLY A 76 -2.43 1.50 -3.13
N ALA A 77 -2.57 0.17 -3.03
CA ALA A 77 -3.73 -0.59 -3.43
C ALA A 77 -4.12 -1.59 -2.32
N TYR A 78 -5.35 -2.06 -2.30
CA TYR A 78 -5.89 -2.88 -1.21
C TYR A 78 -6.53 -4.14 -1.79
N PRO A 79 -5.85 -5.32 -1.73
CA PRO A 79 -6.33 -6.56 -2.30
C PRO A 79 -7.58 -7.12 -1.61
N GLU A 80 -7.73 -6.84 -0.33
CA GLU A 80 -8.92 -7.23 0.44
C GLU A 80 -9.94 -6.09 0.44
N GLN A 81 -9.77 -5.10 1.31
CA GLN A 81 -10.58 -3.89 1.34
C GLN A 81 -9.92 -2.83 2.21
N HIS A 82 -9.90 -1.58 1.74
CA HIS A 82 -9.50 -0.45 2.58
C HIS A 82 -10.56 -0.22 3.67
N PRO A 83 -10.18 0.07 4.93
CA PRO A 83 -11.14 0.32 6.02
C PRO A 83 -12.20 1.39 5.73
N ASP A 84 -11.86 2.40 4.92
CA ASP A 84 -12.77 3.48 4.52
C ASP A 84 -13.55 3.18 3.22
N ALA A 85 -13.28 2.05 2.53
CA ALA A 85 -13.97 1.71 1.29
C ALA A 85 -15.35 1.08 1.58
N ALA A 86 -16.32 1.36 0.73
CA ALA A 86 -17.65 0.76 0.83
C ALA A 86 -17.61 -0.76 0.55
N ASP A 87 -16.80 -1.15 -0.44
CA ASP A 87 -16.59 -2.54 -0.84
C ASP A 87 -15.27 -2.66 -1.65
N SER A 88 -14.86 -3.88 -1.98
CA SER A 88 -13.66 -4.15 -2.77
C SER A 88 -13.71 -3.59 -4.20
N ARG A 89 -14.91 -3.44 -4.78
CA ARG A 89 -15.08 -2.82 -6.10
C ARG A 89 -14.78 -1.32 -6.04
N ALA A 90 -15.17 -0.65 -4.95
CA ALA A 90 -14.84 0.76 -4.74
C ALA A 90 -13.32 0.98 -4.70
N ASP A 91 -12.55 0.05 -4.08
CA ASP A 91 -11.10 0.11 -4.05
C ASP A 91 -10.47 -0.04 -5.45
N VAL A 92 -10.97 -0.95 -6.27
CA VAL A 92 -10.49 -1.12 -7.66
C VAL A 92 -10.78 0.14 -8.49
N LEU A 93 -11.97 0.72 -8.35
CA LEU A 93 -12.32 1.97 -9.05
C LEU A 93 -11.49 3.16 -8.54
N TRP A 94 -11.18 3.19 -7.26
CA TRP A 94 -10.30 4.21 -6.67
C TRP A 94 -8.86 4.07 -7.18
N LEU A 95 -8.35 2.83 -7.28
CA LEU A 95 -7.06 2.57 -7.92
C LEU A 95 -7.06 3.02 -9.38
N LYS A 96 -8.12 2.72 -10.13
CA LYS A 96 -8.26 3.18 -11.52
C LYS A 96 -8.10 4.68 -11.63
N ARG A 97 -8.76 5.45 -10.77
CA ARG A 97 -8.63 6.91 -10.73
C ARG A 97 -7.20 7.38 -10.49
N LYS A 98 -6.44 6.70 -9.59
CA LYS A 98 -5.03 7.03 -9.34
C LYS A 98 -4.17 6.76 -10.58
N ILE A 99 -4.40 5.64 -11.27
CA ILE A 99 -3.68 5.31 -12.51
C ILE A 99 -4.02 6.33 -13.60
N ASP A 100 -5.29 6.66 -13.81
CA ASP A 100 -5.72 7.65 -14.77
C ASP A 100 -5.20 9.07 -14.47
N ALA A 101 -4.95 9.39 -13.21
CA ALA A 101 -4.33 10.63 -12.77
C ALA A 101 -2.80 10.68 -13.00
N GLY A 102 -2.17 9.57 -13.41
CA GLY A 102 -0.76 9.52 -13.78
C GLY A 102 0.12 8.62 -12.91
N ALA A 103 -0.47 7.80 -12.03
CA ALA A 103 0.31 6.78 -11.34
C ALA A 103 0.80 5.71 -12.31
N THR A 104 2.07 5.32 -12.17
CA THR A 104 2.75 4.38 -13.09
C THR A 104 2.73 2.94 -12.60
N SER A 105 2.46 2.71 -11.33
CA SER A 105 2.32 1.38 -10.73
C SER A 105 1.59 1.46 -9.38
N ALA A 106 1.12 0.32 -8.90
CA ALA A 106 0.54 0.17 -7.58
C ALA A 106 1.33 -0.82 -6.73
N ILE A 107 1.43 -0.56 -5.43
CA ILE A 107 1.95 -1.49 -4.43
C ILE A 107 0.79 -1.87 -3.53
N THR A 108 0.53 -3.17 -3.36
CA THR A 108 -0.61 -3.59 -2.53
C THR A 108 -0.27 -3.53 -1.04
N GLN A 109 -1.30 -3.37 -0.21
CA GLN A 109 -1.22 -3.78 1.18
C GLN A 109 -0.83 -5.26 1.22
N PHE A 110 -0.12 -5.68 2.27
CA PHE A 110 0.23 -7.09 2.42
C PHE A 110 -1.03 -7.96 2.61
N PHE A 111 -0.90 -9.22 2.28
CA PHE A 111 -1.94 -10.24 2.38
C PHE A 111 -1.28 -11.57 2.77
N PHE A 112 -2.09 -12.53 3.26
CA PHE A 112 -1.60 -13.83 3.69
C PHE A 112 -1.95 -14.97 2.72
N GLU A 113 -2.77 -14.73 1.72
CA GLU A 113 -3.22 -15.75 0.75
C GLU A 113 -3.03 -15.22 -0.67
N ALA A 114 -2.26 -15.95 -1.50
CA ALA A 114 -1.97 -15.58 -2.88
C ALA A 114 -3.24 -15.37 -3.71
N ASP A 115 -4.26 -16.19 -3.52
CA ASP A 115 -5.57 -16.05 -4.17
C ASP A 115 -6.22 -14.68 -3.95
N THR A 116 -5.94 -14.02 -2.83
CA THR A 116 -6.44 -12.67 -2.55
C THR A 116 -5.84 -11.67 -3.52
N PHE A 117 -4.53 -11.77 -3.77
CA PHE A 117 -3.85 -10.93 -4.75
C PHE A 117 -4.29 -11.27 -6.18
N LEU A 118 -4.39 -12.54 -6.53
CA LEU A 118 -4.76 -12.97 -7.88
C LEU A 118 -6.16 -12.47 -8.25
N ARG A 119 -7.15 -12.64 -7.36
CA ARG A 119 -8.51 -12.10 -7.57
C ARG A 119 -8.52 -10.58 -7.73
N PHE A 120 -7.75 -9.87 -6.91
CA PHE A 120 -7.62 -8.42 -7.00
C PHE A 120 -6.99 -7.98 -8.33
N ARG A 121 -5.90 -8.62 -8.74
CA ARG A 121 -5.23 -8.38 -10.03
C ARG A 121 -6.20 -8.55 -11.20
N ASP A 122 -6.96 -9.65 -11.19
CA ASP A 122 -7.91 -9.96 -12.26
C ASP A 122 -9.08 -8.95 -12.29
N ALA A 123 -9.56 -8.51 -11.11
CA ALA A 123 -10.56 -7.45 -11.02
C ALA A 123 -10.01 -6.10 -11.54
N CYS A 124 -8.74 -5.78 -11.28
CA CYS A 124 -8.08 -4.59 -11.83
C CYS A 124 -7.97 -4.66 -13.35
N ALA A 125 -7.55 -5.80 -13.89
CA ALA A 125 -7.46 -6.02 -15.34
C ALA A 125 -8.83 -5.89 -16.02
N ALA A 126 -9.89 -6.42 -15.41
CA ALA A 126 -11.27 -6.28 -15.90
C ALA A 126 -11.77 -4.82 -15.93
N GLN A 127 -11.19 -3.93 -15.11
CA GLN A 127 -11.44 -2.48 -15.13
C GLN A 127 -10.47 -1.71 -16.06
N GLY A 128 -9.67 -2.41 -16.87
CA GLY A 128 -8.73 -1.81 -17.80
C GLY A 128 -7.49 -1.18 -17.14
N ILE A 129 -7.13 -1.61 -15.93
CA ILE A 129 -5.87 -1.22 -15.30
C ILE A 129 -4.76 -2.08 -15.90
N THR A 130 -3.85 -1.46 -16.67
CA THR A 130 -2.69 -2.11 -17.30
C THR A 130 -1.38 -1.81 -16.59
N ALA A 131 -1.39 -0.88 -15.64
CA ALA A 131 -0.22 -0.55 -14.84
C ALA A 131 0.18 -1.74 -13.96
N PRO A 132 1.49 -1.98 -13.75
CA PRO A 132 1.98 -3.05 -12.88
C PRO A 132 1.41 -2.93 -11.46
N ILE A 133 0.95 -4.07 -10.93
CA ILE A 133 0.51 -4.20 -9.54
C ILE A 133 1.54 -5.07 -8.82
N ILE A 134 2.23 -4.49 -7.85
CA ILE A 134 3.32 -5.10 -7.11
C ILE A 134 2.76 -5.65 -5.81
N PRO A 135 2.88 -6.96 -5.53
CA PRO A 135 2.40 -7.53 -4.28
C PRO A 135 3.21 -7.03 -3.08
N GLY A 136 2.52 -6.56 -2.05
CA GLY A 136 3.11 -6.26 -0.75
C GLY A 136 3.21 -7.53 0.09
N ILE A 137 4.39 -7.81 0.64
CA ILE A 137 4.65 -8.98 1.48
C ILE A 137 5.07 -8.50 2.88
N LEU A 138 4.52 -9.11 3.91
CA LEU A 138 4.91 -8.88 5.29
C LEU A 138 5.83 -10.01 5.78
N PRO A 139 7.14 -9.76 6.00
CA PRO A 139 8.00 -10.71 6.70
C PRO A 139 7.52 -10.91 8.14
N ILE A 140 7.19 -12.15 8.51
CA ILE A 140 6.66 -12.45 9.84
C ILE A 140 7.84 -12.73 10.78
N ILE A 141 8.23 -11.73 11.56
CA ILE A 141 9.27 -11.86 12.60
C ILE A 141 8.65 -12.36 13.91
N SER A 142 7.42 -11.95 14.20
CA SER A 142 6.64 -12.34 15.36
C SER A 142 5.19 -12.48 14.95
N TRP A 143 4.58 -13.61 15.25
CA TRP A 143 3.18 -13.86 14.88
C TRP A 143 2.22 -12.89 15.57
N ASP A 144 2.43 -12.62 16.85
CA ASP A 144 1.60 -11.65 17.56
C ASP A 144 1.75 -10.22 17.01
N GLY A 145 2.96 -9.86 16.59
CA GLY A 145 3.22 -8.59 15.91
C GLY A 145 2.48 -8.51 14.56
N ALA A 146 2.54 -9.59 13.77
CA ALA A 146 1.86 -9.68 12.48
C ALA A 146 0.34 -9.60 12.62
N LYS A 147 -0.25 -10.29 13.62
CA LYS A 147 -1.71 -10.21 13.91
C LYS A 147 -2.14 -8.79 14.28
N ARG A 148 -1.40 -8.11 15.17
CA ARG A 148 -1.70 -6.73 15.55
C ARG A 148 -1.62 -5.78 14.35
N PHE A 149 -0.60 -5.94 13.53
CA PHE A 149 -0.42 -5.11 12.34
C PHE A 149 -1.52 -5.40 11.30
N ALA A 150 -1.87 -6.68 11.09
CA ALA A 150 -2.98 -7.07 10.20
C ALA A 150 -4.30 -6.42 10.64
N ALA A 151 -4.59 -6.42 11.95
CA ALA A 151 -5.79 -5.78 12.49
C ALA A 151 -5.82 -4.26 12.22
N CYS A 152 -4.67 -3.59 12.35
CA CYS A 152 -4.57 -2.14 12.03
C CYS A 152 -4.77 -1.86 10.54
N CYS A 153 -4.32 -2.75 9.66
CA CYS A 153 -4.39 -2.58 8.21
C CYS A 153 -5.70 -3.11 7.58
N GLY A 154 -6.57 -3.75 8.37
CA GLY A 154 -7.77 -4.41 7.86
C GLY A 154 -7.49 -5.69 7.07
N THR A 155 -6.29 -6.28 7.22
CA THR A 155 -5.89 -7.51 6.54
C THR A 155 -6.41 -8.73 7.30
N ARG A 156 -7.03 -9.67 6.59
CA ARG A 156 -7.59 -10.88 7.17
C ARG A 156 -6.49 -11.90 7.48
N VAL A 157 -6.46 -12.38 8.72
CA VAL A 157 -5.59 -13.48 9.14
C VAL A 157 -6.31 -14.81 8.91
N PRO A 158 -5.81 -15.71 8.03
CA PRO A 158 -6.43 -17.01 7.79
C PRO A 158 -6.33 -17.92 9.04
N GLY A 159 -7.43 -18.64 9.36
CA GLY A 159 -7.45 -19.55 10.52
C GLY A 159 -6.35 -20.62 10.46
N ARG A 160 -6.13 -21.21 9.27
CA ARG A 160 -5.07 -22.21 9.05
C ARG A 160 -3.67 -21.70 9.40
N LEU A 161 -3.40 -20.42 9.13
CA LEU A 161 -2.10 -19.81 9.41
C LEU A 161 -1.96 -19.57 10.93
N ASN A 162 -3.04 -19.11 11.58
CA ASN A 162 -3.05 -18.95 13.03
C ASN A 162 -2.80 -20.30 13.75
N GLU A 163 -3.49 -21.37 13.35
CA GLU A 163 -3.29 -22.72 13.89
C GLU A 163 -1.86 -23.24 13.68
N ALA A 164 -1.27 -22.99 12.50
CA ALA A 164 0.10 -23.38 12.20
C ALA A 164 1.12 -22.69 13.13
N PHE A 165 0.97 -21.36 13.33
CA PHE A 165 1.83 -20.63 14.25
C PHE A 165 1.63 -21.00 15.71
N GLU A 166 0.39 -21.21 16.17
CA GLU A 166 0.12 -21.65 17.55
C GLU A 166 0.69 -23.06 17.82
N THR A 167 0.65 -23.93 16.82
CA THR A 167 1.26 -25.26 16.92
C THR A 167 2.79 -25.16 16.96
N ALA A 168 3.37 -24.36 16.06
CA ALA A 168 4.82 -24.16 16.02
C ALA A 168 5.36 -23.48 17.28
N ALA A 169 4.60 -22.54 17.86
CA ALA A 169 4.95 -21.90 19.14
C ALA A 169 5.06 -22.92 20.28
N ARG A 170 4.11 -23.85 20.36
CA ARG A 170 4.16 -24.96 21.36
C ARG A 170 5.38 -25.84 21.19
N ASP A 171 5.86 -25.99 19.95
CA ASP A 171 7.01 -26.82 19.61
C ASP A 171 8.33 -26.03 19.52
N GLY A 172 8.33 -24.72 19.75
CA GLY A 172 9.50 -23.84 19.62
C GLY A 172 10.01 -23.70 18.18
N ARG A 173 9.13 -23.80 17.16
CA ARG A 173 9.49 -23.82 15.71
C ARG A 173 8.82 -22.69 14.91
N GLU A 174 8.52 -21.55 15.51
CA GLU A 174 7.82 -20.42 14.84
C GLU A 174 8.54 -19.91 13.59
N GLU A 175 9.88 -19.88 13.60
CA GLU A 175 10.68 -19.45 12.44
C GLU A 175 10.46 -20.35 11.22
N SER A 176 10.25 -21.65 11.43
CA SER A 176 9.99 -22.60 10.32
C SER A 176 8.70 -22.28 9.59
N VAL A 177 7.65 -21.89 10.30
CA VAL A 177 6.36 -21.51 9.69
C VAL A 177 6.49 -20.21 8.91
N SER A 178 7.18 -19.22 9.48
CA SER A 178 7.44 -17.94 8.83
C SER A 178 8.19 -18.12 7.50
N TYR A 179 9.24 -18.92 7.47
CA TYR A 179 10.01 -19.21 6.28
C TYR A 179 9.19 -19.92 5.20
N THR A 180 8.39 -20.92 5.59
CA THR A 180 7.54 -21.67 4.65
C THR A 180 6.48 -20.77 4.03
N HIS A 181 5.88 -19.85 4.83
CA HIS A 181 4.91 -18.91 4.32
C HIS A 181 5.50 -17.96 3.27
N LEU A 182 6.70 -17.41 3.52
CA LEU A 182 7.38 -16.54 2.56
C LEU A 182 7.68 -17.28 1.24
N ARG A 183 8.19 -18.50 1.30
CA ARG A 183 8.47 -19.29 0.10
C ARG A 183 7.22 -19.61 -0.73
N ALA A 184 6.07 -19.77 -0.10
CA ALA A 184 4.82 -19.99 -0.84
C ALA A 184 4.45 -18.82 -1.75
N HIS A 185 4.87 -17.59 -1.41
CA HIS A 185 4.66 -16.39 -2.24
C HIS A 185 5.70 -16.22 -3.37
N GLU A 186 6.82 -16.94 -3.32
CA GLU A 186 7.87 -16.85 -4.33
C GLU A 186 7.62 -17.74 -5.55
N THR A 187 6.74 -18.72 -5.44
CA THR A 187 6.53 -19.78 -6.45
C THR A 187 5.27 -19.60 -7.31
N GLU A 188 4.51 -18.53 -7.11
CA GLU A 188 3.31 -18.16 -7.87
C GLU A 188 3.49 -16.80 -8.58
#